data_975c561f81b440757f3e06fd6deac93e
#
_entry.id   975c561f81b440757f3e06fd6deac93e
#
_cell.length_a   1.000
_cell.length_b   1.000
_cell.length_c   1.000
_cell.angle_alpha   90.00
_cell.angle_beta   90.00
_cell.angle_gamma   90.00
#
_symmetry.space_group_name_H-M   'P 1'
#
loop_
_entity.id
_entity.type
_entity.pdbx_description
1 polymer ?
#
loop_
_entity_poly.entity_id
_entity_poly.type
_entity_poly.pdbx_seq_one_letter_code
_entity_poly.pdbx_strand_id
1 'polypeptide(L)'
;MAKTRWMATAGAMVLMITALLLPVGAHAQKTLYVGGTQSLTGPFAEDSAAVLLGIEDYVKYVNDTKNLAPWRKEKFPADVKLEVLWRDDELKPAKAMPIYEELKAKGMLVGRISGSPIALALKDRMWEDKMGATSMATGSYLLTPPQSVFTYYPIYTDALAAIADWFKGNWKETRKPKVAYLTADNAMGRSIEIPEMKAYLEKVGYEFVGTQYVPLVPTSPPTTQLTWLKEKNVDLALGVMINAGAQPTVKEMVRLGMGPFQPHKMTFGTATPGHCAIFAPAMGEVGDGYVCAGSFPNWDDPAPGVKFMLDIQKKYHPQKMNMNIMYQGGILEAMIQVEALRVAMQAMPVDKLTRKDVLEKGFYMIKNLNTGEISSTPITYAKGDIEGVDQVRIDQIQKGKVVKVGLTPVRNIYTKK
;
A
#
# COMPACT_ATOMS: atom_id res chain seq x y z
N MET A 1 74.60 -63.12 -23.08
CA MET A 1 74.80 -61.89 -22.33
C MET A 1 73.65 -60.96 -22.67
N ALA A 2 72.65 -60.95 -21.87
CA ALA A 2 71.40 -60.25 -22.05
C ALA A 2 71.39 -59.06 -21.08
N LYS A 3 70.97 -57.93 -21.54
CA LYS A 3 70.31 -56.85 -20.80
C LYS A 3 69.98 -55.74 -21.78
N THR A 4 68.75 -55.58 -22.06
CA THR A 4 68.07 -54.26 -22.31
C THR A 4 66.75 -54.47 -23.06
N ARG A 5 65.67 -54.40 -22.32
CA ARG A 5 64.33 -54.12 -22.82
C ARG A 5 63.42 -53.99 -21.60
N TRP A 6 63.24 -52.75 -21.14
CA TRP A 6 62.09 -52.36 -20.28
C TRP A 6 62.18 -50.87 -20.02
N MET A 7 61.65 -50.06 -20.91
CA MET A 7 61.30 -48.63 -20.64
C MET A 7 60.60 -48.06 -21.90
N ALA A 8 59.38 -48.36 -22.08
CA ALA A 8 58.51 -47.66 -23.08
C ALA A 8 57.05 -48.04 -22.91
N THR A 9 56.40 -47.82 -21.74
CA THR A 9 54.95 -47.90 -21.58
C THR A 9 54.43 -47.12 -20.37
N ALA A 10 55.01 -45.98 -20.02
CA ALA A 10 54.55 -45.17 -18.90
C ALA A 10 54.24 -43.68 -19.32
N GLY A 11 54.11 -43.40 -20.62
CA GLY A 11 53.92 -42.04 -21.14
C GLY A 11 52.58 -41.69 -21.77
N ALA A 12 51.58 -42.61 -21.78
CA ALA A 12 50.36 -42.42 -22.59
C ALA A 12 49.06 -42.35 -21.75
N MET A 13 49.10 -42.18 -20.44
CA MET A 13 47.87 -42.21 -19.61
C MET A 13 47.66 -41.01 -18.72
N VAL A 14 48.32 -39.88 -18.96
CA VAL A 14 48.16 -38.63 -18.22
C VAL A 14 47.50 -37.49 -19.03
N LEU A 15 47.16 -37.69 -20.30
CA LEU A 15 46.63 -36.64 -21.18
C LEU A 15 45.14 -36.75 -21.48
N MET A 16 44.34 -37.45 -20.70
CA MET A 16 42.89 -37.62 -20.98
C MET A 16 41.95 -37.24 -19.82
N ILE A 17 42.38 -36.45 -18.84
CA ILE A 17 41.50 -35.98 -17.72
C ILE A 17 41.43 -34.45 -17.63
N THR A 18 41.93 -33.69 -18.59
CA THR A 18 41.89 -32.21 -18.53
C THR A 18 40.89 -31.57 -19.47
N ALA A 19 39.91 -32.32 -19.99
CA ALA A 19 38.99 -31.80 -21.04
C ALA A 19 37.50 -31.81 -20.63
N LEU A 20 37.15 -31.74 -19.33
CA LEU A 20 35.71 -31.70 -18.89
C LEU A 20 35.45 -30.78 -17.72
N LEU A 21 36.21 -29.69 -17.59
CA LEU A 21 35.80 -28.51 -16.83
C LEU A 21 35.54 -27.36 -17.83
N LEU A 22 34.54 -27.54 -18.70
CA LEU A 22 33.92 -26.38 -19.29
C LEU A 22 33.36 -25.57 -18.12
N PRO A 23 33.73 -24.27 -17.96
CA PRO A 23 33.04 -23.45 -17.00
C PRO A 23 31.58 -23.48 -17.40
N VAL A 24 30.71 -24.07 -16.56
CA VAL A 24 29.28 -23.76 -16.60
C VAL A 24 29.23 -22.26 -16.63
N GLY A 25 28.88 -21.70 -17.78
CA GLY A 25 28.87 -20.27 -18.01
C GLY A 25 28.10 -19.63 -16.86
N ALA A 26 28.82 -18.94 -15.97
CA ALA A 26 28.22 -18.09 -14.98
C ALA A 26 27.40 -17.07 -15.77
N HIS A 27 26.13 -17.33 -16.01
CA HIS A 27 25.21 -16.33 -16.54
C HIS A 27 25.30 -15.15 -15.59
N ALA A 28 25.86 -14.03 -16.08
CA ALA A 28 25.95 -12.84 -15.27
C ALA A 28 24.55 -12.51 -14.73
N GLN A 29 24.42 -12.47 -13.41
CA GLN A 29 23.16 -12.18 -12.74
C GLN A 29 22.64 -10.82 -13.21
N LYS A 30 21.43 -10.80 -13.75
CA LYS A 30 20.79 -9.58 -14.25
C LYS A 30 20.09 -8.86 -13.11
N THR A 31 20.37 -7.57 -12.96
CA THR A 31 19.71 -6.72 -11.95
C THR A 31 18.54 -5.98 -12.56
N LEU A 32 17.36 -6.10 -11.94
CA LEU A 32 16.17 -5.31 -12.25
C LEU A 32 15.89 -4.34 -11.10
N TYR A 33 15.53 -3.11 -11.45
CA TYR A 33 15.31 -2.04 -10.50
C TYR A 33 13.82 -1.74 -10.32
N VAL A 34 13.39 -1.76 -9.06
CA VAL A 34 12.07 -1.31 -8.59
C VAL A 34 12.25 -0.15 -7.63
N GLY A 35 11.28 0.72 -7.47
CA GLY A 35 11.38 1.78 -6.48
C GLY A 35 10.69 3.06 -6.85
N GLY A 36 11.18 4.20 -6.34
CA GLY A 36 10.59 5.50 -6.58
C GLY A 36 10.81 6.49 -5.44
N THR A 37 9.89 7.42 -5.30
CA THR A 37 9.96 8.42 -4.25
C THR A 37 9.54 7.86 -2.89
N GLN A 38 10.16 8.38 -1.83
CA GLN A 38 9.85 8.09 -0.43
C GLN A 38 9.74 9.42 0.33
N SER A 39 8.85 9.52 1.30
CA SER A 39 8.72 10.72 2.13
C SER A 39 9.31 10.44 3.52
N LEU A 40 10.65 10.32 3.60
CA LEU A 40 11.37 9.94 4.82
C LEU A 40 11.62 11.12 5.76
N THR A 41 11.30 12.34 5.34
CA THR A 41 11.26 13.53 6.18
C THR A 41 9.88 14.17 6.13
N GLY A 42 9.53 14.92 7.17
CA GLY A 42 8.22 15.59 7.29
C GLY A 42 7.14 14.74 7.94
N PRO A 43 5.85 15.11 7.74
CA PRO A 43 4.73 14.58 8.54
C PRO A 43 4.44 13.09 8.38
N PHE A 44 4.93 12.47 7.31
CA PHE A 44 4.68 11.08 6.97
C PHE A 44 5.94 10.19 7.10
N ALA A 45 7.00 10.72 7.72
CA ALA A 45 8.32 10.08 7.76
C ALA A 45 8.31 8.68 8.39
N GLU A 46 7.66 8.52 9.54
CA GLU A 46 7.60 7.24 10.26
C GLU A 46 6.87 6.16 9.45
N ASP A 47 5.71 6.50 8.90
CA ASP A 47 4.91 5.59 8.08
C ASP A 47 5.63 5.23 6.78
N SER A 48 6.26 6.20 6.13
CA SER A 48 7.02 5.99 4.89
C SER A 48 8.27 5.13 5.13
N ALA A 49 8.94 5.29 6.27
CA ALA A 49 10.06 4.45 6.65
C ALA A 49 9.62 2.99 6.88
N ALA A 50 8.45 2.77 7.48
CA ALA A 50 7.89 1.44 7.65
C ALA A 50 7.55 0.78 6.29
N VAL A 51 6.97 1.56 5.35
CA VAL A 51 6.72 1.09 3.97
C VAL A 51 8.02 0.69 3.28
N LEU A 52 9.04 1.56 3.31
CA LEU A 52 10.33 1.27 2.68
C LEU A 52 10.96 0.00 3.26
N LEU A 53 10.95 -0.14 4.58
CA LEU A 53 11.47 -1.35 5.25
C LEU A 53 10.76 -2.61 4.74
N GLY A 54 9.43 -2.57 4.61
CA GLY A 54 8.67 -3.71 4.07
C GLY A 54 9.05 -4.05 2.62
N ILE A 55 9.25 -3.03 1.78
CA ILE A 55 9.68 -3.23 0.39
C ILE A 55 11.08 -3.87 0.34
N GLU A 56 12.04 -3.33 1.09
CA GLU A 56 13.42 -3.84 1.13
C GLU A 56 13.48 -5.26 1.67
N ASP A 57 12.74 -5.57 2.72
CA ASP A 57 12.66 -6.90 3.32
C ASP A 57 12.08 -7.94 2.36
N TYR A 58 11.00 -7.61 1.65
CA TYR A 58 10.43 -8.54 0.69
C TYR A 58 11.37 -8.76 -0.52
N VAL A 59 11.96 -7.70 -1.05
CA VAL A 59 12.96 -7.79 -2.12
C VAL A 59 14.15 -8.65 -1.67
N LYS A 60 14.63 -8.45 -0.45
CA LYS A 60 15.69 -9.27 0.14
C LYS A 60 15.26 -10.73 0.27
N TYR A 61 14.04 -11.00 0.75
CA TYR A 61 13.50 -12.35 0.85
C TYR A 61 13.49 -13.06 -0.51
N VAL A 62 12.99 -12.38 -1.56
CA VAL A 62 12.97 -12.93 -2.93
C VAL A 62 14.39 -13.17 -3.47
N ASN A 63 15.30 -12.25 -3.24
CA ASN A 63 16.70 -12.42 -3.65
C ASN A 63 17.39 -13.62 -2.97
N ASP A 64 17.20 -13.77 -1.66
CA ASP A 64 17.83 -14.82 -0.85
C ASP A 64 17.26 -16.21 -1.14
N THR A 65 15.95 -16.29 -1.43
CA THR A 65 15.24 -17.59 -1.48
C THR A 65 14.71 -17.96 -2.84
N LYS A 66 14.53 -16.99 -3.73
CA LYS A 66 13.78 -17.06 -4.97
C LYS A 66 12.32 -17.48 -4.80
N ASN A 67 11.83 -17.62 -3.57
CA ASN A 67 10.42 -17.83 -3.27
C ASN A 67 9.66 -16.50 -3.31
N LEU A 68 8.37 -16.56 -3.68
CA LEU A 68 7.49 -15.39 -3.67
C LEU A 68 6.69 -15.27 -2.37
N ALA A 69 6.28 -16.41 -1.82
CA ALA A 69 5.65 -16.53 -0.51
C ALA A 69 5.54 -18.03 -0.13
N PRO A 70 5.34 -18.37 1.16
CA PRO A 70 5.22 -19.79 1.59
C PRO A 70 4.05 -20.54 0.93
N TRP A 71 2.96 -19.84 0.59
CA TRP A 71 1.76 -20.42 -0.03
C TRP A 71 1.82 -20.44 -1.56
N ARG A 72 2.91 -19.92 -2.18
CA ARG A 72 3.08 -19.86 -3.62
C ARG A 72 4.05 -20.92 -4.12
N LYS A 73 3.71 -21.58 -5.23
CA LYS A 73 4.57 -22.60 -5.87
C LYS A 73 5.54 -21.98 -6.87
N GLU A 74 5.18 -20.86 -7.45
CA GLU A 74 5.99 -20.15 -8.43
C GLU A 74 7.25 -19.58 -7.78
N LYS A 75 8.32 -19.53 -8.57
CA LYS A 75 9.60 -18.98 -8.14
C LYS A 75 9.95 -17.74 -8.95
N PHE A 76 10.73 -16.87 -8.38
CA PHE A 76 11.41 -15.80 -9.09
C PHE A 76 12.64 -16.39 -9.83
N PRO A 77 12.99 -15.91 -11.04
CA PRO A 77 14.13 -16.45 -11.80
C PRO A 77 15.44 -16.40 -11.02
N ALA A 78 16.21 -17.51 -11.07
CA ALA A 78 17.43 -17.68 -10.28
C ALA A 78 18.56 -16.71 -10.69
N ASP A 79 18.62 -16.39 -11.99
CA ASP A 79 19.61 -15.52 -12.62
C ASP A 79 19.26 -14.03 -12.54
N VAL A 80 18.13 -13.66 -11.90
CA VAL A 80 17.70 -12.29 -11.73
C VAL A 80 17.84 -11.85 -10.27
N LYS A 81 18.41 -10.64 -10.07
CA LYS A 81 18.46 -9.93 -8.80
C LYS A 81 17.55 -8.71 -8.85
N LEU A 82 16.91 -8.40 -7.75
CA LEU A 82 16.13 -7.17 -7.57
C LEU A 82 16.92 -6.17 -6.74
N GLU A 83 16.86 -4.90 -7.11
CA GLU A 83 17.37 -3.79 -6.29
C GLU A 83 16.31 -2.71 -6.14
N VAL A 84 16.21 -2.15 -4.93
CA VAL A 84 15.30 -1.05 -4.60
C VAL A 84 16.03 0.28 -4.79
N LEU A 85 15.53 1.11 -5.70
CA LEU A 85 16.01 2.48 -5.89
C LEU A 85 15.04 3.46 -5.23
N TRP A 86 15.56 4.36 -4.39
CA TRP A 86 14.71 5.36 -3.76
C TRP A 86 15.45 6.66 -3.45
N ARG A 87 14.67 7.74 -3.27
CA ARG A 87 15.10 9.05 -2.79
C ARG A 87 14.00 9.69 -1.96
N ASP A 88 14.41 10.50 -0.99
CA ASP A 88 13.49 11.26 -0.15
C ASP A 88 12.95 12.49 -0.90
N ASP A 89 11.65 12.51 -1.12
CA ASP A 89 10.92 13.63 -1.74
C ASP A 89 10.41 14.65 -0.72
N GLU A 90 10.53 14.36 0.59
CA GLU A 90 10.03 15.19 1.69
C GLU A 90 8.52 15.53 1.57
N LEU A 91 7.77 14.70 0.85
CA LEU A 91 6.38 14.94 0.45
C LEU A 91 6.20 16.25 -0.38
N LYS A 92 7.25 16.70 -1.09
CA LYS A 92 7.27 17.93 -1.89
C LYS A 92 7.22 17.61 -3.39
N PRO A 93 6.15 18.00 -4.11
CA PRO A 93 6.02 17.78 -5.56
C PRO A 93 7.23 18.29 -6.37
N ALA A 94 7.81 19.43 -5.98
CA ALA A 94 8.98 20.00 -6.67
C ALA A 94 10.23 19.11 -6.62
N LYS A 95 10.35 18.23 -5.62
CA LYS A 95 11.45 17.25 -5.52
C LYS A 95 11.13 15.96 -6.28
N ALA A 96 9.86 15.61 -6.42
CA ALA A 96 9.44 14.31 -6.95
C ALA A 96 9.84 14.12 -8.43
N MET A 97 9.66 15.14 -9.26
CA MET A 97 9.98 15.04 -10.70
C MET A 97 11.47 14.82 -10.98
N PRO A 98 12.41 15.61 -10.42
CA PRO A 98 13.84 15.34 -10.57
C PRO A 98 14.26 13.97 -10.07
N ILE A 99 13.72 13.53 -8.94
CA ILE A 99 13.97 12.19 -8.38
C ILE A 99 13.49 11.11 -9.34
N TYR A 100 12.28 11.24 -9.85
CA TYR A 100 11.73 10.29 -10.81
C TYR A 100 12.61 10.16 -12.06
N GLU A 101 13.04 11.29 -12.65
CA GLU A 101 13.90 11.28 -13.82
C GLU A 101 15.27 10.66 -13.51
N GLU A 102 15.87 10.94 -12.35
CA GLU A 102 17.11 10.29 -11.89
C GLU A 102 16.98 8.77 -11.82
N LEU A 103 15.93 8.28 -11.13
CA LEU A 103 15.75 6.85 -10.92
C LEU A 103 15.39 6.13 -12.23
N LYS A 104 14.61 6.80 -13.09
CA LYS A 104 14.31 6.31 -14.44
C LYS A 104 15.57 6.16 -15.30
N ALA A 105 16.49 7.13 -15.24
CA ALA A 105 17.76 7.08 -15.95
C ALA A 105 18.68 5.96 -15.43
N LYS A 106 18.57 5.55 -14.17
CA LYS A 106 19.26 4.40 -13.58
C LYS A 106 18.67 3.05 -13.99
N GLY A 107 17.63 3.04 -14.82
CA GLY A 107 17.01 1.81 -15.31
C GLY A 107 15.83 1.29 -14.48
N MET A 108 15.20 2.11 -13.64
CA MET A 108 14.00 1.73 -12.92
C MET A 108 12.90 1.25 -13.89
N LEU A 109 12.39 0.05 -13.67
CA LEU A 109 11.36 -0.59 -14.51
C LEU A 109 9.95 -0.50 -13.91
N VAL A 110 9.85 -0.42 -12.58
CA VAL A 110 8.60 -0.30 -11.85
C VAL A 110 8.70 0.89 -10.90
N GLY A 111 7.72 1.77 -10.98
CA GLY A 111 7.66 2.98 -10.17
C GLY A 111 6.92 2.79 -8.84
N ARG A 112 7.14 3.75 -7.94
CA ARG A 112 6.42 3.93 -6.68
C ARG A 112 6.13 5.39 -6.42
N ILE A 113 5.01 5.66 -5.78
CA ILE A 113 4.56 6.99 -5.37
C ILE A 113 4.36 7.03 -3.86
N SER A 114 5.01 8.00 -3.20
CA SER A 114 5.04 8.14 -1.75
C SER A 114 3.76 8.72 -1.13
N GLY A 115 3.01 9.55 -1.86
CA GLY A 115 1.84 10.24 -1.31
C GLY A 115 1.03 11.03 -2.33
N SER A 116 -0.12 11.55 -1.91
CA SER A 116 -1.10 12.21 -2.78
C SER A 116 -0.58 13.40 -3.58
N PRO A 117 0.16 14.36 -3.00
CA PRO A 117 0.70 15.47 -3.78
C PRO A 117 1.75 15.00 -4.81
N ILE A 118 2.47 13.93 -4.52
CA ILE A 118 3.44 13.32 -5.42
C ILE A 118 2.73 12.58 -6.56
N ALA A 119 1.62 11.90 -6.25
CA ALA A 119 0.79 11.23 -7.26
C ALA A 119 0.27 12.23 -8.30
N LEU A 120 -0.23 13.37 -7.87
CA LEU A 120 -0.69 14.45 -8.77
C LEU A 120 0.44 15.00 -9.64
N ALA A 121 1.67 15.06 -9.12
CA ALA A 121 2.82 15.56 -9.88
C ALA A 121 3.36 14.55 -10.90
N LEU A 122 3.28 13.25 -10.62
CA LEU A 122 3.99 12.23 -11.39
C LEU A 122 3.11 11.36 -12.28
N LYS A 123 1.81 11.20 -12.00
CA LYS A 123 0.97 10.20 -12.68
C LYS A 123 0.95 10.34 -14.21
N ASP A 124 0.88 11.56 -14.72
CA ASP A 124 0.82 11.81 -16.16
C ASP A 124 2.17 11.53 -16.82
N ARG A 125 3.27 11.93 -16.16
CA ARG A 125 4.62 11.66 -16.63
C ARG A 125 4.94 10.17 -16.64
N MET A 126 4.52 9.44 -15.61
CA MET A 126 4.67 7.97 -15.57
C MET A 126 3.91 7.29 -16.70
N TRP A 127 2.71 7.79 -17.03
CA TRP A 127 1.97 7.29 -18.19
C TRP A 127 2.69 7.55 -19.52
N GLU A 128 3.24 8.75 -19.74
CA GLU A 128 4.02 9.08 -20.94
C GLU A 128 5.20 8.11 -21.11
N ASP A 129 5.91 7.82 -20.01
CA ASP A 129 7.05 6.91 -19.98
C ASP A 129 6.66 5.43 -19.99
N LYS A 130 5.36 5.10 -20.02
CA LYS A 130 4.84 3.73 -19.88
C LYS A 130 5.32 3.03 -18.60
N MET A 131 5.51 3.80 -17.54
CA MET A 131 5.92 3.31 -16.23
C MET A 131 4.70 2.84 -15.46
N GLY A 132 4.60 1.53 -15.20
CA GLY A 132 3.69 1.00 -14.17
C GLY A 132 4.22 1.37 -12.78
N ALA A 133 3.37 1.91 -11.92
CA ALA A 133 3.75 2.30 -10.56
C ALA A 133 2.71 1.83 -9.56
N THR A 134 3.14 1.62 -8.31
CA THR A 134 2.26 1.34 -7.17
C THR A 134 2.09 2.57 -6.29
N SER A 135 0.95 2.70 -5.60
CA SER A 135 0.68 3.80 -4.69
C SER A 135 -0.21 3.39 -3.52
N MET A 136 0.19 3.84 -2.32
CA MET A 136 -0.67 3.86 -1.14
C MET A 136 -1.63 5.05 -1.12
N ALA A 137 -1.32 6.12 -1.83
CA ALA A 137 -2.20 7.27 -1.98
C ALA A 137 -3.30 6.92 -2.96
N THR A 138 -4.54 6.78 -2.48
CA THR A 138 -5.68 6.26 -3.25
C THR A 138 -6.78 7.30 -3.43
N GLY A 139 -6.40 8.52 -3.77
CA GLY A 139 -7.38 9.57 -4.11
C GLY A 139 -8.07 9.33 -5.44
N SER A 140 -9.30 9.82 -5.59
CA SER A 140 -10.11 9.73 -6.82
C SER A 140 -9.40 10.25 -8.09
N TYR A 141 -8.42 11.14 -7.94
CA TYR A 141 -7.59 11.65 -9.05
C TYR A 141 -6.82 10.54 -9.80
N LEU A 142 -6.58 9.36 -9.18
CA LEU A 142 -5.95 8.23 -9.85
C LEU A 142 -6.89 7.54 -10.85
N LEU A 143 -8.20 7.66 -10.65
CA LEU A 143 -9.22 7.07 -11.53
C LEU A 143 -9.43 7.89 -12.81
N THR A 144 -8.94 9.14 -12.85
CA THR A 144 -8.97 9.96 -14.05
C THR A 144 -7.87 9.51 -15.01
N PRO A 145 -8.18 9.15 -16.25
CA PRO A 145 -7.16 8.82 -17.25
C PRO A 145 -6.15 9.96 -17.46
N PRO A 146 -4.88 9.64 -17.75
CA PRO A 146 -4.33 8.30 -17.98
C PRO A 146 -4.03 7.51 -16.71
N GLN A 147 -4.03 6.16 -16.79
CA GLN A 147 -3.92 5.27 -15.63
C GLN A 147 -2.77 4.27 -15.80
N SER A 148 -1.69 4.49 -15.05
CA SER A 148 -0.57 3.54 -14.90
C SER A 148 -0.09 3.42 -13.44
N VAL A 149 -0.83 4.03 -12.51
CA VAL A 149 -0.58 3.96 -11.07
C VAL A 149 -1.61 3.04 -10.44
N PHE A 150 -1.17 1.90 -9.93
CA PHE A 150 -1.99 0.82 -9.40
C PHE A 150 -2.12 0.93 -7.90
N THR A 151 -3.34 0.77 -7.40
CA THR A 151 -3.65 0.81 -5.97
C THR A 151 -3.85 -0.60 -5.43
N TYR A 152 -3.48 -0.81 -4.19
CA TYR A 152 -3.69 -2.05 -3.43
C TYR A 152 -4.48 -1.80 -2.14
N TYR A 153 -5.04 -0.61 -2.06
CA TYR A 153 -6.04 -0.16 -1.11
C TYR A 153 -7.30 0.28 -1.85
N PRO A 154 -8.46 0.28 -1.19
CA PRO A 154 -9.64 0.94 -1.73
C PRO A 154 -9.35 2.42 -1.99
N ILE A 155 -9.95 2.97 -3.03
CA ILE A 155 -10.00 4.42 -3.22
C ILE A 155 -10.66 5.04 -1.98
N TYR A 156 -10.18 6.21 -1.54
CA TYR A 156 -10.66 6.83 -0.29
C TYR A 156 -12.17 6.99 -0.25
N THR A 157 -12.81 7.36 -1.36
CA THR A 157 -14.27 7.46 -1.45
C THR A 157 -14.96 6.13 -1.23
N ASP A 158 -14.42 5.03 -1.77
CA ASP A 158 -14.98 3.69 -1.59
C ASP A 158 -14.79 3.18 -0.16
N ALA A 159 -13.65 3.48 0.45
CA ALA A 159 -13.41 3.19 1.85
C ALA A 159 -14.40 3.93 2.77
N LEU A 160 -14.63 5.23 2.51
CA LEU A 160 -15.60 6.02 3.28
C LEU A 160 -17.05 5.61 3.01
N ALA A 161 -17.37 5.21 1.77
CA ALA A 161 -18.68 4.66 1.44
C ALA A 161 -18.97 3.36 2.22
N ALA A 162 -17.95 2.50 2.38
CA ALA A 162 -18.06 1.29 3.20
C ALA A 162 -18.36 1.62 4.68
N ILE A 163 -17.69 2.63 5.25
CA ILE A 163 -18.00 3.11 6.61
C ILE A 163 -19.44 3.64 6.67
N ALA A 164 -19.86 4.42 5.68
CA ALA A 164 -21.21 4.97 5.63
C ALA A 164 -22.26 3.84 5.57
N ASP A 165 -22.06 2.84 4.72
CA ASP A 165 -22.96 1.67 4.64
C ASP A 165 -23.03 0.90 5.96
N TRP A 166 -21.87 0.65 6.58
CA TRP A 166 -21.79 -0.02 7.88
C TRP A 166 -22.52 0.79 8.97
N PHE A 167 -22.27 2.10 9.04
CA PHE A 167 -22.95 2.97 10.00
C PHE A 167 -24.45 2.99 9.77
N LYS A 168 -24.90 3.12 8.50
CA LYS A 168 -26.33 3.13 8.14
C LYS A 168 -27.03 1.82 8.51
N GLY A 169 -26.36 0.68 8.30
CA GLY A 169 -26.87 -0.63 8.70
C GLY A 169 -27.08 -0.78 10.23
N ASN A 170 -26.33 0.00 11.01
CA ASN A 170 -26.43 0.04 12.47
C ASN A 170 -27.30 1.19 12.99
N TRP A 171 -27.79 2.08 12.14
CA TRP A 171 -28.63 3.22 12.51
C TRP A 171 -30.02 2.78 12.93
N LYS A 172 -30.49 3.19 14.13
CA LYS A 172 -31.76 2.73 14.72
C LYS A 172 -32.84 3.82 14.76
N GLU A 173 -32.49 5.09 14.52
CA GLU A 173 -33.47 6.16 14.53
C GLU A 173 -34.25 6.23 13.22
N THR A 174 -35.46 6.79 13.27
CA THR A 174 -36.34 6.94 12.09
C THR A 174 -35.94 8.11 11.18
N ARG A 175 -35.24 9.12 11.73
CA ARG A 175 -34.71 10.23 10.94
C ARG A 175 -33.53 9.82 10.09
N LYS A 176 -33.25 10.58 9.07
CA LYS A 176 -32.00 10.44 8.31
C LYS A 176 -30.80 10.80 9.21
N PRO A 177 -29.75 10.00 9.23
CA PRO A 177 -28.50 10.41 9.90
C PRO A 177 -27.85 11.56 9.13
N LYS A 178 -27.26 12.51 9.87
CA LYS A 178 -26.50 13.63 9.33
C LYS A 178 -25.04 13.23 9.17
N VAL A 179 -24.49 13.46 7.96
CA VAL A 179 -23.09 13.18 7.64
C VAL A 179 -22.37 14.46 7.23
N ALA A 180 -21.13 14.59 7.69
CA ALA A 180 -20.22 15.66 7.27
C ALA A 180 -18.83 15.09 6.94
N TYR A 181 -18.08 15.82 6.14
CA TYR A 181 -16.64 15.55 6.05
C TYR A 181 -15.89 16.29 7.15
N LEU A 182 -14.97 15.58 7.81
CA LEU A 182 -13.94 16.10 8.71
C LEU A 182 -12.60 15.55 8.23
N THR A 183 -11.89 16.29 7.42
CA THR A 183 -10.78 15.75 6.62
C THR A 183 -9.55 16.67 6.62
N ALA A 184 -8.40 16.12 6.23
CA ALA A 184 -7.16 16.90 6.15
C ALA A 184 -7.25 17.98 5.05
N ASP A 185 -6.73 19.18 5.34
CA ASP A 185 -6.64 20.29 4.39
C ASP A 185 -5.42 20.13 3.44
N ASN A 186 -5.50 19.15 2.57
CA ASN A 186 -4.49 18.90 1.54
C ASN A 186 -5.07 18.06 0.39
N ALA A 187 -4.24 17.73 -0.62
CA ALA A 187 -4.66 16.93 -1.77
C ALA A 187 -5.27 15.56 -1.39
N MET A 188 -4.79 14.93 -0.32
CA MET A 188 -5.32 13.67 0.19
C MET A 188 -6.75 13.85 0.71
N GLY A 189 -6.94 14.73 1.68
CA GLY A 189 -8.23 14.94 2.33
C GLY A 189 -9.28 15.55 1.40
N ARG A 190 -8.87 16.44 0.49
CA ARG A 190 -9.77 17.07 -0.49
C ARG A 190 -10.20 16.14 -1.63
N SER A 191 -9.51 15.03 -1.86
CA SER A 191 -9.83 14.09 -2.94
C SER A 191 -11.13 13.32 -2.74
N ILE A 192 -11.76 13.40 -1.55
CA ILE A 192 -13.05 12.77 -1.27
C ILE A 192 -14.23 13.67 -1.65
N GLU A 193 -13.99 14.96 -1.90
CA GLU A 193 -15.03 15.94 -2.21
C GLU A 193 -15.40 15.92 -3.69
N ILE A 194 -15.88 14.77 -4.16
CA ILE A 194 -16.39 14.60 -5.50
C ILE A 194 -17.93 14.55 -5.49
N PRO A 195 -18.59 15.05 -6.55
CA PRO A 195 -20.06 15.04 -6.63
C PRO A 195 -20.65 13.64 -6.46
N GLU A 196 -19.97 12.63 -6.99
CA GLU A 196 -20.39 11.22 -6.94
C GLU A 196 -20.47 10.70 -5.50
N MET A 197 -19.51 11.04 -4.63
CA MET A 197 -19.54 10.62 -3.22
C MET A 197 -20.68 11.28 -2.47
N LYS A 198 -20.94 12.58 -2.69
CA LYS A 198 -22.09 13.27 -2.10
C LYS A 198 -23.40 12.63 -2.57
N ALA A 199 -23.55 12.42 -3.87
CA ALA A 199 -24.74 11.77 -4.44
C ALA A 199 -24.95 10.36 -3.88
N TYR A 200 -23.87 9.60 -3.65
CA TYR A 200 -23.94 8.30 -3.01
C TYR A 200 -24.49 8.41 -1.58
N LEU A 201 -23.95 9.30 -0.75
CA LEU A 201 -24.43 9.50 0.63
C LEU A 201 -25.91 9.88 0.68
N GLU A 202 -26.36 10.78 -0.20
CA GLU A 202 -27.77 11.17 -0.31
C GLU A 202 -28.65 9.98 -0.75
N LYS A 203 -28.18 9.18 -1.73
CA LYS A 203 -28.89 7.98 -2.23
C LYS A 203 -29.07 6.92 -1.15
N VAL A 204 -28.06 6.68 -0.30
CA VAL A 204 -28.16 5.70 0.78
C VAL A 204 -28.87 6.26 2.03
N GLY A 205 -29.38 7.48 1.96
CA GLY A 205 -30.31 8.07 2.91
C GLY A 205 -29.67 8.92 3.99
N TYR A 206 -28.54 9.54 3.75
CA TYR A 206 -27.94 10.57 4.61
C TYR A 206 -28.44 11.98 4.28
N GLU A 207 -28.36 12.88 5.26
CA GLU A 207 -28.38 14.33 5.08
C GLU A 207 -26.94 14.82 5.14
N PHE A 208 -26.37 15.22 3.98
CA PHE A 208 -25.01 15.80 3.93
C PHE A 208 -25.05 17.27 4.36
N VAL A 209 -24.30 17.62 5.44
CA VAL A 209 -24.37 18.94 6.06
C VAL A 209 -23.16 19.85 5.78
N GLY A 210 -22.09 19.33 5.19
CA GLY A 210 -20.93 20.13 4.78
C GLY A 210 -19.58 19.52 5.11
N THR A 211 -18.53 20.32 4.95
CA THR A 211 -17.12 19.92 5.16
C THR A 211 -16.43 20.81 6.19
N GLN A 212 -15.63 20.21 7.03
CA GLN A 212 -14.66 20.87 7.91
C GLN A 212 -13.25 20.36 7.63
N TYR A 213 -12.30 21.26 7.54
CA TYR A 213 -10.90 20.95 7.29
C TYR A 213 -10.04 21.08 8.53
N VAL A 214 -9.14 20.13 8.71
CA VAL A 214 -8.13 20.13 9.77
C VAL A 214 -6.76 20.16 9.12
N PRO A 215 -5.81 20.98 9.60
CA PRO A 215 -4.44 20.91 9.10
C PRO A 215 -3.88 19.49 9.16
N LEU A 216 -3.02 19.11 8.19
CA LEU A 216 -2.44 17.78 8.15
C LEU A 216 -1.76 17.39 9.46
N VAL A 217 -1.04 18.36 10.07
CA VAL A 217 -0.46 18.29 11.41
C VAL A 217 -0.96 19.52 12.17
N PRO A 218 -2.04 19.39 12.94
CA PRO A 218 -2.58 20.53 13.69
C PRO A 218 -1.64 20.94 14.84
N THR A 219 -1.38 22.22 14.96
CA THR A 219 -0.59 22.80 16.06
C THR A 219 -1.43 23.05 17.32
N SER A 220 -2.76 22.99 17.17
CA SER A 220 -3.74 23.07 18.27
C SER A 220 -4.90 22.12 17.95
N PRO A 221 -5.66 21.68 18.99
CA PRO A 221 -6.84 20.84 18.77
C PRO A 221 -7.86 21.52 17.83
N PRO A 222 -8.55 20.79 16.96
CA PRO A 222 -9.50 21.34 16.00
C PRO A 222 -10.87 21.64 16.62
N THR A 223 -10.87 22.40 17.72
CA THR A 223 -12.06 22.73 18.54
C THR A 223 -13.15 23.40 17.72
N THR A 224 -12.78 24.38 16.86
CA THR A 224 -13.75 25.11 16.02
C THR A 224 -14.49 24.19 15.07
N GLN A 225 -13.76 23.30 14.39
CA GLN A 225 -14.34 22.33 13.45
C GLN A 225 -15.28 21.35 14.16
N LEU A 226 -14.87 20.86 15.31
CA LEU A 226 -15.65 19.93 16.12
C LEU A 226 -16.89 20.60 16.73
N THR A 227 -16.79 21.85 17.20
CA THR A 227 -17.94 22.62 17.68
C THR A 227 -18.97 22.81 16.57
N TRP A 228 -18.54 23.11 15.34
CA TRP A 228 -19.44 23.20 14.18
C TRP A 228 -20.17 21.88 13.93
N LEU A 229 -19.47 20.72 13.97
CA LEU A 229 -20.10 19.40 13.82
C LEU A 229 -21.15 19.15 14.92
N LYS A 230 -20.86 19.54 16.15
CA LYS A 230 -21.77 19.41 17.29
C LYS A 230 -23.02 20.29 17.11
N GLU A 231 -22.90 21.54 16.71
CA GLU A 231 -23.99 22.47 16.44
C GLU A 231 -24.87 22.00 15.29
N LYS A 232 -24.30 21.36 14.28
CA LYS A 232 -25.03 20.74 13.14
C LYS A 232 -25.70 19.41 13.51
N ASN A 233 -25.46 18.87 14.72
CA ASN A 233 -25.89 17.55 15.14
C ASN A 233 -25.48 16.46 14.17
N VAL A 234 -24.19 16.41 13.80
CA VAL A 234 -23.62 15.40 12.91
C VAL A 234 -23.57 14.07 13.65
N ASP A 235 -24.05 13.01 12.99
CA ASP A 235 -24.05 11.65 13.49
C ASP A 235 -22.82 10.84 13.03
N LEU A 236 -22.38 11.12 11.79
CA LEU A 236 -21.22 10.49 11.17
C LEU A 236 -20.29 11.55 10.57
N ALA A 237 -19.08 11.64 11.05
CA ALA A 237 -18.01 12.40 10.41
C ALA A 237 -17.12 11.44 9.61
N LEU A 238 -16.83 11.77 8.35
CA LEU A 238 -16.00 10.98 7.44
C LEU A 238 -14.79 11.78 6.99
N GLY A 239 -13.61 11.16 6.94
CA GLY A 239 -12.43 11.88 6.49
C GLY A 239 -11.24 11.00 6.10
N VAL A 240 -10.21 11.67 5.58
CA VAL A 240 -8.90 11.06 5.33
C VAL A 240 -7.85 11.91 6.03
N MET A 241 -7.19 11.33 7.00
CA MET A 241 -6.17 11.99 7.83
C MET A 241 -5.02 11.04 8.11
N ILE A 242 -3.83 11.60 8.30
CA ILE A 242 -2.72 10.86 8.93
C ILE A 242 -2.89 10.83 10.46
N ASN A 243 -2.12 9.99 11.13
CA ASN A 243 -2.18 9.82 12.58
C ASN A 243 -1.99 11.13 13.36
N ALA A 244 -1.06 11.99 12.91
CA ALA A 244 -0.78 13.27 13.52
C ALA A 244 -1.99 14.23 13.52
N GLY A 245 -2.92 14.08 12.55
CA GLY A 245 -4.16 14.84 12.48
C GLY A 245 -5.31 14.18 13.25
N ALA A 246 -5.47 12.88 13.09
CA ALA A 246 -6.62 12.16 13.64
C ALA A 246 -6.55 11.98 15.17
N GLN A 247 -5.38 11.69 15.74
CA GLN A 247 -5.25 11.50 17.19
C GLN A 247 -5.68 12.74 18.00
N PRO A 248 -5.15 13.97 17.75
CA PRO A 248 -5.60 15.15 18.47
C PRO A 248 -7.09 15.46 18.20
N THR A 249 -7.60 15.12 17.00
CA THR A 249 -9.02 15.28 16.68
C THR A 249 -9.90 14.41 17.58
N VAL A 250 -9.60 13.12 17.71
CA VAL A 250 -10.39 12.20 18.55
C VAL A 250 -10.27 12.56 20.04
N LYS A 251 -9.09 12.92 20.51
CA LYS A 251 -8.91 13.40 21.90
C LYS A 251 -9.77 14.62 22.20
N GLU A 252 -9.80 15.57 21.28
CA GLU A 252 -10.61 16.79 21.43
C GLU A 252 -12.12 16.49 21.31
N MET A 253 -12.53 15.55 20.45
CA MET A 253 -13.93 15.08 20.42
C MET A 253 -14.37 14.59 21.78
N VAL A 254 -13.61 13.69 22.42
CA VAL A 254 -13.92 13.16 23.74
C VAL A 254 -13.98 14.29 24.79
N ARG A 255 -13.02 15.24 24.76
CA ARG A 255 -13.02 16.40 25.64
C ARG A 255 -14.28 17.26 25.51
N LEU A 256 -14.82 17.38 24.28
CA LEU A 256 -16.07 18.12 24.00
C LEU A 256 -17.34 17.30 24.28
N GLY A 257 -17.20 16.08 24.80
CA GLY A 257 -18.30 15.17 25.04
C GLY A 257 -18.96 14.63 23.77
N MET A 258 -18.16 14.46 22.70
CA MET A 258 -18.57 13.94 21.39
C MET A 258 -17.98 12.54 21.18
N GLY A 259 -18.75 11.65 20.63
CA GLY A 259 -18.35 10.25 20.34
C GLY A 259 -19.49 9.27 20.53
N PRO A 260 -19.38 8.02 20.05
CA PRO A 260 -20.48 7.04 20.14
C PRO A 260 -20.95 6.76 21.57
N PHE A 261 -20.03 6.88 22.54
CA PHE A 261 -20.27 6.62 23.96
C PHE A 261 -20.38 7.91 24.80
N GLN A 262 -20.32 9.07 24.14
CA GLN A 262 -20.37 10.39 24.78
C GLN A 262 -21.82 10.95 24.76
N PRO A 263 -22.11 12.04 25.51
CA PRO A 263 -23.43 12.70 25.49
C PRO A 263 -23.88 13.09 24.09
N HIS A 264 -22.99 13.68 23.28
CA HIS A 264 -23.25 13.96 21.86
C HIS A 264 -22.81 12.75 21.02
N LYS A 265 -23.79 11.98 20.54
CA LYS A 265 -23.55 10.75 19.77
C LYS A 265 -23.05 11.10 18.37
N MET A 266 -21.77 10.82 18.10
CA MET A 266 -21.16 10.98 16.80
C MET A 266 -20.10 9.90 16.59
N THR A 267 -20.11 9.25 15.42
CA THR A 267 -19.02 8.37 14.99
C THR A 267 -18.06 9.14 14.09
N PHE A 268 -16.76 8.98 14.29
CA PHE A 268 -15.76 9.45 13.37
C PHE A 268 -15.10 8.26 12.67
N GLY A 269 -15.13 8.29 11.34
CA GLY A 269 -14.58 7.25 10.48
C GLY A 269 -13.57 7.78 9.47
N THR A 270 -12.45 7.08 9.32
CA THR A 270 -11.41 7.47 8.36
C THR A 270 -11.01 6.33 7.41
N ALA A 271 -10.62 6.70 6.20
CA ALA A 271 -9.88 5.83 5.30
C ALA A 271 -8.37 5.88 5.63
N THR A 272 -7.64 4.84 5.23
CA THR A 272 -6.16 4.82 5.30
C THR A 272 -5.57 6.10 4.68
N PRO A 273 -4.52 6.74 5.29
CA PRO A 273 -3.59 6.19 6.28
C PRO A 273 -4.03 6.29 7.75
N GLY A 274 -5.19 6.85 8.07
CA GLY A 274 -5.74 6.87 9.42
C GLY A 274 -6.22 5.48 9.85
N HIS A 275 -5.33 4.60 10.32
CA HIS A 275 -5.67 3.20 10.60
C HIS A 275 -5.81 2.92 12.10
N CYS A 276 -6.85 2.16 12.47
CA CYS A 276 -7.14 1.81 13.86
C CYS A 276 -5.97 1.12 14.57
N ALA A 277 -5.21 0.27 13.87
CA ALA A 277 -4.05 -0.41 14.45
C ALA A 277 -2.90 0.53 14.85
N ILE A 278 -2.84 1.74 14.30
CA ILE A 278 -1.88 2.76 14.73
C ILE A 278 -2.44 3.58 15.90
N PHE A 279 -3.76 3.80 15.91
CA PHE A 279 -4.41 4.61 16.95
C PHE A 279 -4.59 3.87 18.27
N ALA A 280 -5.04 2.61 18.23
CA ALA A 280 -5.40 1.89 19.43
C ALA A 280 -4.26 1.82 20.47
N PRO A 281 -2.99 1.51 20.11
CA PRO A 281 -1.89 1.51 21.06
C PRO A 281 -1.60 2.88 21.70
N ALA A 282 -1.82 3.96 20.94
CA ALA A 282 -1.51 5.33 21.39
C ALA A 282 -2.64 5.98 22.19
N MET A 283 -3.88 5.52 22.01
CA MET A 283 -5.08 6.16 22.55
C MET A 283 -5.81 5.32 23.59
N GLY A 284 -5.63 3.99 23.57
CA GLY A 284 -6.40 3.11 24.45
C GLY A 284 -7.91 3.36 24.31
N GLU A 285 -8.64 3.33 25.44
CA GLU A 285 -10.09 3.52 25.47
C GLU A 285 -10.57 4.91 25.05
N VAL A 286 -9.69 5.93 25.03
CA VAL A 286 -10.04 7.27 24.48
C VAL A 286 -10.38 7.17 22.99
N GLY A 287 -9.83 6.17 22.28
CA GLY A 287 -10.12 5.90 20.90
C GLY A 287 -11.40 5.10 20.64
N ASP A 288 -12.11 4.66 21.70
CA ASP A 288 -13.25 3.79 21.54
C ASP A 288 -14.36 4.40 20.68
N GLY A 289 -14.82 3.59 19.71
CA GLY A 289 -15.82 4.00 18.74
C GLY A 289 -15.27 4.65 17.47
N TYR A 290 -13.95 4.94 17.41
CA TYR A 290 -13.32 5.36 16.16
C TYR A 290 -13.34 4.22 15.14
N VAL A 291 -13.64 4.55 13.87
CA VAL A 291 -13.81 3.55 12.79
C VAL A 291 -12.79 3.80 11.70
N CYS A 292 -12.22 2.74 11.18
CA CYS A 292 -11.25 2.78 10.08
C CYS A 292 -11.67 1.87 8.94
N ALA A 293 -11.44 2.31 7.71
CA ALA A 293 -11.61 1.46 6.54
C ALA A 293 -10.28 1.31 5.78
N GLY A 294 -9.98 0.08 5.37
CA GLY A 294 -8.75 -0.27 4.68
C GLY A 294 -8.75 -1.69 4.13
N SER A 295 -7.58 -2.28 4.01
CA SER A 295 -7.41 -3.65 3.46
C SER A 295 -6.59 -4.57 4.37
N PHE A 296 -5.79 -4.02 5.29
CA PHE A 296 -4.80 -4.81 6.02
C PHE A 296 -5.39 -5.59 7.20
N PRO A 297 -4.88 -6.78 7.48
CA PRO A 297 -5.15 -7.49 8.72
C PRO A 297 -4.46 -6.80 9.90
N ASN A 298 -4.95 -7.05 11.11
CA ASN A 298 -4.23 -6.71 12.33
C ASN A 298 -3.07 -7.69 12.55
N TRP A 299 -2.06 -7.29 13.34
CA TRP A 299 -0.90 -8.13 13.60
C TRP A 299 -1.20 -9.42 14.38
N ASP A 300 -2.36 -9.52 15.00
CA ASP A 300 -2.87 -10.69 15.72
C ASP A 300 -3.92 -11.50 14.94
N ASP A 301 -4.28 -11.08 13.72
CA ASP A 301 -5.17 -11.85 12.86
C ASP A 301 -4.48 -13.15 12.39
N PRO A 302 -5.20 -14.27 12.29
CA PRO A 302 -4.64 -15.58 11.94
C PRO A 302 -4.38 -15.73 10.43
N ALA A 303 -3.96 -14.67 9.74
CA ALA A 303 -3.72 -14.66 8.31
C ALA A 303 -2.33 -15.23 7.98
N PRO A 304 -2.18 -16.08 6.93
CA PRO A 304 -0.89 -16.60 6.51
C PRO A 304 0.14 -15.50 6.21
N GLY A 305 -0.31 -14.37 5.66
CA GLY A 305 0.51 -13.21 5.36
C GLY A 305 1.05 -12.52 6.61
N VAL A 306 0.27 -12.45 7.69
CA VAL A 306 0.75 -11.91 8.98
C VAL A 306 1.88 -12.76 9.51
N LYS A 307 1.71 -14.10 9.54
CA LYS A 307 2.78 -15.00 9.95
C LYS A 307 4.03 -14.83 9.08
N PHE A 308 3.87 -14.74 7.78
CA PHE A 308 4.98 -14.55 6.85
C PHE A 308 5.76 -13.26 7.11
N MET A 309 5.06 -12.14 7.33
CA MET A 309 5.69 -10.86 7.65
C MET A 309 6.44 -10.90 8.99
N LEU A 310 5.87 -11.54 10.00
CA LEU A 310 6.55 -11.75 11.28
C LEU A 310 7.79 -12.62 11.15
N ASP A 311 7.75 -13.68 10.32
CA ASP A 311 8.90 -14.56 10.07
C ASP A 311 10.02 -13.81 9.30
N ILE A 312 9.67 -12.96 8.33
CA ILE A 312 10.64 -12.09 7.63
C ILE A 312 11.31 -11.13 8.62
N GLN A 313 10.53 -10.46 9.47
CA GLN A 313 11.09 -9.54 10.45
C GLN A 313 11.99 -10.26 11.48
N LYS A 314 11.59 -11.43 11.98
CA LYS A 314 12.44 -12.23 12.85
C LYS A 314 13.77 -12.60 12.19
N LYS A 315 13.75 -12.90 10.90
CA LYS A 315 14.95 -13.24 10.14
C LYS A 315 15.87 -12.05 9.93
N TYR A 316 15.34 -10.89 9.54
CA TYR A 316 16.15 -9.75 9.12
C TYR A 316 16.33 -8.69 10.21
N HIS A 317 15.39 -8.58 11.17
CA HIS A 317 15.38 -7.60 12.26
C HIS A 317 15.14 -8.24 13.63
N PRO A 318 15.94 -9.24 14.06
CA PRO A 318 15.66 -10.01 15.28
C PRO A 318 15.69 -9.17 16.56
N GLN A 319 16.39 -8.03 16.54
CA GLN A 319 16.51 -7.13 17.70
C GLN A 319 15.32 -6.19 17.88
N LYS A 320 14.67 -5.79 16.79
CA LYS A 320 13.58 -4.83 16.82
C LYS A 320 12.67 -4.99 15.62
N MET A 321 11.52 -5.62 15.83
CA MET A 321 10.50 -5.71 14.79
C MET A 321 9.74 -4.39 14.65
N ASN A 322 9.37 -4.05 13.41
CA ASN A 322 8.53 -2.90 13.12
C ASN A 322 7.05 -3.33 13.08
N MET A 323 6.27 -2.93 14.08
CA MET A 323 4.85 -3.26 14.19
C MET A 323 3.93 -2.18 13.62
N ASN A 324 4.49 -1.16 12.95
CA ASN A 324 3.67 -0.21 12.21
C ASN A 324 2.97 -0.93 11.04
N ILE A 325 1.65 -0.78 10.92
CA ILE A 325 0.85 -1.45 9.90
C ILE A 325 1.28 -1.08 8.47
N MET A 326 1.93 0.06 8.29
CA MET A 326 2.45 0.50 7.00
C MET A 326 3.59 -0.39 6.48
N TYR A 327 4.25 -1.16 7.36
CA TYR A 327 5.18 -2.21 6.94
C TYR A 327 4.48 -3.27 6.08
N GLN A 328 3.25 -3.66 6.44
CA GLN A 328 2.44 -4.58 5.64
C GLN A 328 2.18 -4.02 4.23
N GLY A 329 1.93 -2.70 4.16
CA GLY A 329 1.80 -1.99 2.88
C GLY A 329 3.05 -2.11 2.02
N GLY A 330 4.22 -1.97 2.61
CA GLY A 330 5.50 -2.15 1.92
C GLY A 330 5.70 -3.56 1.37
N ILE A 331 5.41 -4.57 2.18
CA ILE A 331 5.45 -5.98 1.74
C ILE A 331 4.49 -6.21 0.56
N LEU A 332 3.23 -5.78 0.70
CA LEU A 332 2.22 -5.97 -0.36
C LEU A 332 2.59 -5.22 -1.65
N GLU A 333 3.08 -3.99 -1.51
CA GLU A 333 3.56 -3.19 -2.63
C GLU A 333 4.68 -3.91 -3.41
N ALA A 334 5.68 -4.41 -2.69
CA ALA A 334 6.77 -5.16 -3.30
C ALA A 334 6.32 -6.50 -3.90
N MET A 335 5.35 -7.20 -3.27
CA MET A 335 4.75 -8.41 -3.86
C MET A 335 4.14 -8.11 -5.23
N ILE A 336 3.42 -7.00 -5.37
CA ILE A 336 2.78 -6.58 -6.64
C ILE A 336 3.84 -6.21 -7.67
N GLN A 337 4.85 -5.42 -7.30
CA GLN A 337 5.94 -4.99 -8.18
C GLN A 337 6.74 -6.20 -8.73
N VAL A 338 7.08 -7.12 -7.84
CA VAL A 338 7.81 -8.36 -8.18
C VAL A 338 6.94 -9.27 -9.06
N GLU A 339 5.63 -9.35 -8.78
CA GLU A 339 4.71 -10.12 -9.61
C GLU A 339 4.59 -9.53 -11.02
N ALA A 340 4.48 -8.21 -11.15
CA ALA A 340 4.45 -7.55 -12.45
C ALA A 340 5.72 -7.86 -13.28
N LEU A 341 6.89 -7.81 -12.66
CA LEU A 341 8.15 -8.21 -13.31
C LEU A 341 8.15 -9.69 -13.70
N ARG A 342 7.75 -10.58 -12.77
CA ARG A 342 7.71 -12.03 -13.00
C ARG A 342 6.79 -12.39 -14.15
N VAL A 343 5.60 -11.81 -14.21
CA VAL A 343 4.62 -12.08 -15.28
C VAL A 343 5.13 -11.52 -16.61
N ALA A 344 5.71 -10.33 -16.65
CA ALA A 344 6.30 -9.76 -17.85
C ALA A 344 7.46 -10.61 -18.40
N MET A 345 8.30 -11.18 -17.52
CA MET A 345 9.40 -12.07 -17.90
C MET A 345 8.93 -13.42 -18.50
N GLN A 346 7.69 -13.81 -18.28
CA GLN A 346 7.13 -14.99 -18.97
C GLN A 346 6.87 -14.74 -20.47
N ALA A 347 6.64 -13.47 -20.82
CA ALA A 347 6.35 -13.06 -22.20
C ALA A 347 7.56 -12.45 -22.92
N MET A 348 8.60 -12.02 -22.18
CA MET A 348 9.77 -11.30 -22.72
C MET A 348 11.06 -11.77 -22.06
N PRO A 349 12.15 -11.93 -22.81
CA PRO A 349 13.48 -12.13 -22.23
C PRO A 349 13.86 -10.95 -21.31
N VAL A 350 14.48 -11.25 -20.17
CA VAL A 350 14.82 -10.27 -19.15
C VAL A 350 15.73 -9.13 -19.66
N ASP A 351 16.61 -9.40 -20.62
CA ASP A 351 17.52 -8.42 -21.23
C ASP A 351 16.85 -7.48 -22.23
N LYS A 352 15.62 -7.79 -22.64
CA LYS A 352 14.81 -6.96 -23.54
C LYS A 352 13.62 -6.30 -22.84
N LEU A 353 13.48 -6.52 -21.53
CA LEU A 353 12.35 -6.04 -20.76
C LEU A 353 12.36 -4.50 -20.67
N THR A 354 11.27 -3.90 -21.12
CA THR A 354 11.06 -2.44 -21.06
C THR A 354 9.98 -2.09 -20.04
N ARG A 355 9.91 -0.82 -19.63
CA ARG A 355 8.80 -0.29 -18.78
C ARG A 355 7.43 -0.58 -19.38
N LYS A 356 7.29 -0.40 -20.71
CA LYS A 356 6.05 -0.73 -21.42
C LYS A 356 5.70 -2.20 -21.30
N ASP A 357 6.66 -3.11 -21.42
CA ASP A 357 6.40 -4.55 -21.26
C ASP A 357 5.95 -4.88 -19.85
N VAL A 358 6.57 -4.26 -18.82
CA VAL A 358 6.16 -4.46 -17.42
C VAL A 358 4.75 -3.91 -17.17
N LEU A 359 4.39 -2.77 -17.75
CA LEU A 359 3.02 -2.23 -17.66
C LEU A 359 2.01 -3.15 -18.37
N GLU A 360 2.25 -3.47 -19.66
CA GLU A 360 1.25 -4.12 -20.51
C GLU A 360 1.20 -5.65 -20.34
N LYS A 361 2.37 -6.28 -20.14
CA LYS A 361 2.53 -7.74 -20.01
C LYS A 361 2.76 -8.18 -18.56
N GLY A 362 2.96 -7.23 -17.64
CA GLY A 362 3.09 -7.45 -16.21
C GLY A 362 1.83 -6.99 -15.48
N PHE A 363 1.72 -5.71 -15.15
CA PHE A 363 0.61 -5.19 -14.31
C PHE A 363 -0.78 -5.55 -14.84
N TYR A 364 -1.08 -5.29 -16.12
CA TYR A 364 -2.41 -5.59 -16.68
C TYR A 364 -2.73 -7.08 -16.73
N MET A 365 -1.73 -7.93 -16.53
CA MET A 365 -1.87 -9.40 -16.56
C MET A 365 -1.88 -10.04 -15.17
N ILE A 366 -1.74 -9.26 -14.09
CA ILE A 366 -1.89 -9.78 -12.74
C ILE A 366 -3.36 -10.17 -12.52
N LYS A 367 -3.59 -11.46 -12.24
CA LYS A 367 -4.92 -12.02 -11.96
C LYS A 367 -4.88 -12.86 -10.69
N ASN A 368 -5.79 -12.55 -9.77
CA ASN A 368 -5.97 -13.28 -8.52
C ASN A 368 -4.66 -13.54 -7.75
N LEU A 369 -3.78 -12.52 -7.67
CA LEU A 369 -2.54 -12.63 -6.90
C LEU A 369 -2.90 -12.90 -5.44
N ASN A 370 -2.60 -14.12 -5.00
CA ASN A 370 -2.80 -14.52 -3.62
C ASN A 370 -1.73 -13.88 -2.73
N THR A 371 -2.13 -12.98 -1.87
CA THR A 371 -1.28 -12.24 -0.94
C THR A 371 -1.19 -12.86 0.45
N GLY A 372 -1.83 -14.03 0.67
CA GLY A 372 -1.92 -14.65 1.99
C GLY A 372 -2.75 -13.82 2.97
N GLU A 373 -3.77 -13.13 2.48
CA GLU A 373 -4.66 -12.27 3.25
C GLU A 373 -4.00 -11.00 3.84
N ILE A 374 -2.84 -10.57 3.29
CA ILE A 374 -2.30 -9.22 3.56
C ILE A 374 -3.23 -8.16 2.96
N SER A 375 -3.86 -8.47 1.85
CA SER A 375 -4.94 -7.67 1.25
C SER A 375 -6.28 -8.34 1.52
N SER A 376 -7.34 -7.55 1.67
CA SER A 376 -8.70 -8.05 1.92
C SER A 376 -9.23 -9.01 0.84
N THR A 377 -8.69 -8.92 -0.38
CA THR A 377 -8.97 -9.83 -1.50
C THR A 377 -7.71 -10.12 -2.29
N PRO A 378 -7.66 -11.20 -3.11
CA PRO A 378 -6.61 -11.38 -4.11
C PRO A 378 -6.55 -10.18 -5.06
N ILE A 379 -5.33 -9.76 -5.42
CA ILE A 379 -5.11 -8.59 -6.28
C ILE A 379 -5.32 -8.95 -7.76
N THR A 380 -6.13 -8.15 -8.44
CA THR A 380 -6.35 -8.26 -9.90
C THR A 380 -6.29 -6.88 -10.53
N TYR A 381 -5.60 -6.77 -11.66
CA TYR A 381 -5.56 -5.55 -12.47
C TYR A 381 -5.92 -5.83 -13.92
N ALA A 382 -6.33 -4.78 -14.62
CA ALA A 382 -6.52 -4.79 -16.07
C ALA A 382 -6.20 -3.43 -16.68
N LYS A 383 -6.10 -3.36 -18.00
CA LYS A 383 -6.04 -2.08 -18.69
C LYS A 383 -7.31 -1.28 -18.40
N GLY A 384 -7.15 -0.10 -17.81
CA GLY A 384 -8.26 0.75 -17.39
C GLY A 384 -8.91 0.33 -16.06
N ASP A 385 -8.33 -0.63 -15.35
CA ASP A 385 -8.69 -1.03 -14.01
C ASP A 385 -7.42 -1.14 -13.16
N ILE A 386 -7.23 -0.14 -12.30
CA ILE A 386 -6.04 0.02 -11.46
C ILE A 386 -6.32 -0.30 -9.99
N GLU A 387 -7.56 -0.67 -9.64
CA GLU A 387 -7.98 -0.96 -8.28
C GLU A 387 -7.78 -2.45 -7.98
N GLY A 388 -6.83 -2.75 -7.10
CA GLY A 388 -6.42 -4.14 -6.84
C GLY A 388 -7.33 -4.90 -5.89
N VAL A 389 -8.25 -4.24 -5.18
CA VAL A 389 -9.07 -4.85 -4.12
C VAL A 389 -10.56 -4.66 -4.40
N ASP A 390 -11.33 -5.74 -4.14
CA ASP A 390 -12.79 -5.77 -4.36
C ASP A 390 -13.59 -5.61 -3.06
N GLN A 391 -12.93 -5.61 -1.91
CA GLN A 391 -13.57 -5.50 -0.60
C GLN A 391 -12.82 -4.53 0.32
N VAL A 392 -13.59 -3.85 1.15
CA VAL A 392 -13.12 -2.94 2.20
C VAL A 392 -13.29 -3.61 3.54
N ARG A 393 -12.22 -3.71 4.30
CA ARG A 393 -12.25 -4.10 5.71
C ARG A 393 -12.61 -2.89 6.56
N ILE A 394 -13.52 -3.06 7.52
CA ILE A 394 -13.90 -2.05 8.49
C ILE A 394 -13.49 -2.54 9.88
N ASP A 395 -12.67 -1.75 10.54
CA ASP A 395 -12.26 -1.97 11.92
C ASP A 395 -12.78 -0.84 12.82
N GLN A 396 -13.03 -1.17 14.09
CA GLN A 396 -13.40 -0.21 15.12
C GLN A 396 -12.53 -0.42 16.36
N ILE A 397 -12.19 0.66 17.05
CA ILE A 397 -11.56 0.56 18.37
C ILE A 397 -12.66 0.29 19.40
N GLN A 398 -12.52 -0.80 20.15
CA GLN A 398 -13.41 -1.22 21.22
C GLN A 398 -12.59 -1.67 22.44
N LYS A 399 -12.80 -1.03 23.59
CA LYS A 399 -12.03 -1.27 24.83
C LYS A 399 -10.52 -1.18 24.59
N GLY A 400 -10.11 -0.16 23.86
CA GLY A 400 -8.73 0.11 23.48
C GLY A 400 -8.09 -0.89 22.49
N LYS A 401 -8.88 -1.80 21.90
CA LYS A 401 -8.41 -2.83 20.95
C LYS A 401 -9.06 -2.64 19.59
N VAL A 402 -8.34 -3.06 18.54
CA VAL A 402 -8.89 -3.08 17.19
C VAL A 402 -9.75 -4.32 16.99
N VAL A 403 -11.00 -4.12 16.57
CA VAL A 403 -11.96 -5.18 16.30
C VAL A 403 -12.47 -5.05 14.87
N LYS A 404 -12.36 -6.10 14.07
CA LYS A 404 -12.98 -6.15 12.74
C LYS A 404 -14.50 -6.18 12.90
N VAL A 405 -15.18 -5.16 12.38
CA VAL A 405 -16.65 -5.02 12.47
C VAL A 405 -17.37 -5.18 11.13
N GLY A 406 -16.62 -5.23 10.02
CA GLY A 406 -17.21 -5.41 8.70
C GLY A 406 -16.19 -5.80 7.62
N LEU A 407 -16.74 -6.36 6.55
CA LEU A 407 -16.09 -6.57 5.29
C LEU A 407 -17.14 -6.34 4.19
N THR A 408 -16.98 -5.32 3.36
CA THR A 408 -17.99 -4.91 2.38
C THR A 408 -17.39 -4.83 0.99
N PRO A 409 -18.15 -5.11 -0.08
CA PRO A 409 -17.68 -4.87 -1.45
C PRO A 409 -17.35 -3.39 -1.69
N VAL A 410 -16.31 -3.14 -2.49
CA VAL A 410 -16.00 -1.81 -3.06
C VAL A 410 -17.22 -1.30 -3.83
N ARG A 411 -17.55 -0.02 -3.70
CA ARG A 411 -18.76 0.59 -4.27
C ARG A 411 -18.57 1.22 -5.64
N ASN A 412 -17.33 1.39 -6.08
CA ASN A 412 -16.98 2.07 -7.33
C ASN A 412 -17.69 3.43 -7.44
N ILE A 413 -17.52 4.26 -6.39
CA ILE A 413 -18.17 5.57 -6.26
C ILE A 413 -17.86 6.45 -7.47
N TYR A 414 -16.63 6.43 -7.94
CA TYR A 414 -16.23 7.11 -9.16
C TYR A 414 -16.56 6.23 -10.36
N THR A 415 -17.75 6.45 -10.94
CA THR A 415 -18.10 5.80 -12.22
C THR A 415 -17.40 6.52 -13.37
N LYS A 416 -16.61 5.79 -14.14
CA LYS A 416 -16.07 6.29 -15.43
C LYS A 416 -17.25 6.66 -16.33
N LYS A 417 -17.36 7.94 -16.68
CA LYS A 417 -18.27 8.40 -17.76
C LYS A 417 -17.69 8.05 -19.09
#